data_21bbab2d710186eacd76999ec927bf38
#
_entry.id   21bbab2d710186eacd76999ec927bf38
#
_cell.length_a   1.000
_cell.length_b   1.000
_cell.length_c   1.000
_cell.angle_alpha   90.00
_cell.angle_beta   90.00
_cell.angle_gamma   90.00
#
_symmetry.space_group_name_H-M   'P 1'
#
loop_
_entity.id
_entity.type
_entity.pdbx_description
1 polymer ?
#
loop_
_entity_poly.entity_id
_entity_poly.type
_entity_poly.pdbx_seq_one_letter_code
_entity_poly.pdbx_strand_id
1 'polypeptide(L)'
;IHLHTAVQEIVKKPVTDSVNTLESEAALTESGSDAGKSRKGKKSSDIQQEKITGVILTDGTFIEGDAVIVATGGFSYQSTGSTGDGYRFARELGLKVTDIAPSLVPLKTKEDYVPKLQGLSLKNTGLTIKNGKKVLYEDFGEMMFTHFGVTGPMILSASAHIGAKLAKASN
;
A
#
# COMPACT_ATOMS: atom_id res chain seq x y z
N ILE A 1 -0.31 10.58 25.21
CA ILE A 1 -0.84 10.96 23.87
C ILE A 1 -0.27 12.33 23.54
N HIS A 2 0.41 12.41 22.40
CA HIS A 2 0.91 13.67 21.86
C HIS A 2 -0.04 14.14 20.77
N LEU A 3 -0.63 15.32 20.93
CA LEU A 3 -1.50 15.94 19.95
C LEU A 3 -0.71 16.96 19.13
N HIS A 4 -1.14 17.21 17.90
CA HIS A 4 -0.50 18.17 16.97
C HIS A 4 0.99 17.87 16.70
N THR A 5 1.35 16.60 16.75
CA THR A 5 2.73 16.11 16.58
C THR A 5 2.79 15.19 15.39
N ALA A 6 3.50 15.59 14.34
CA ALA A 6 3.65 14.79 13.13
C ALA A 6 4.96 13.99 13.16
N VAL A 7 4.92 12.76 12.68
CA VAL A 7 6.11 11.93 12.49
C VAL A 7 6.73 12.28 11.14
N GLN A 8 8.01 12.57 11.15
CA GLN A 8 8.81 12.85 9.97
C GLN A 8 9.38 11.56 9.38
N GLU A 9 9.92 10.67 10.23
CA GLU A 9 10.65 9.48 9.81
C GLU A 9 10.48 8.33 10.81
N ILE A 10 10.52 7.09 10.29
CA ILE A 10 10.64 5.87 11.11
C ILE A 10 12.09 5.42 11.04
N VAL A 11 12.74 5.34 12.20
CA VAL A 11 14.18 5.05 12.30
C VAL A 11 14.42 3.55 12.43
N LYS A 12 15.34 3.04 11.62
CA LYS A 12 15.83 1.65 11.68
C LYS A 12 17.36 1.64 11.85
N LYS A 13 17.87 0.65 12.55
CA LYS A 13 19.31 0.41 12.70
C LYS A 13 19.65 -1.04 12.35
N PRO A 14 20.84 -1.30 11.80
CA PRO A 14 21.31 -2.66 11.61
C PRO A 14 21.40 -3.37 12.95
N VAL A 15 20.97 -4.63 12.99
CA VAL A 15 21.18 -5.50 14.16
C VAL A 15 22.64 -5.88 14.16
N THR A 16 23.43 -5.30 15.04
CA THR A 16 24.78 -5.77 15.35
C THR A 16 24.64 -6.89 16.38
N ASP A 17 24.63 -8.14 15.92
CA ASP A 17 24.76 -9.27 16.83
C ASP A 17 26.11 -9.14 17.50
N SER A 18 26.12 -8.80 18.77
CA SER A 18 27.26 -9.03 19.65
C SER A 18 27.34 -10.55 19.85
N VAL A 19 27.96 -11.22 18.90
CA VAL A 19 28.30 -12.64 19.05
C VAL A 19 29.32 -12.71 20.17
N ASN A 20 28.85 -13.04 21.35
CA ASN A 20 29.70 -13.51 22.43
C ASN A 20 30.37 -14.79 21.94
N THR A 21 31.63 -14.67 21.52
CA THR A 21 32.52 -15.80 21.23
C THR A 21 32.80 -16.47 22.53
N LEU A 22 32.00 -17.46 22.91
CA LEU A 22 32.42 -18.50 23.87
C LEU A 22 33.23 -19.47 23.04
N GLU A 23 34.55 -19.32 23.14
CA GLU A 23 35.52 -20.32 22.76
C GLU A 23 35.22 -21.59 23.55
N SER A 24 34.79 -22.63 22.87
CA SER A 24 34.89 -23.99 23.40
C SER A 24 35.90 -24.74 22.53
N GLU A 25 37.14 -24.82 23.03
CA GLU A 25 38.10 -25.84 22.65
C GLU A 25 37.51 -27.23 22.91
N ALA A 26 37.44 -28.02 21.88
CA ALA A 26 37.50 -29.51 22.04
C ALA A 26 37.93 -30.14 20.70
N ALA A 27 39.23 -30.45 20.67
CA ALA A 27 39.88 -31.68 20.22
C ALA A 27 39.33 -32.49 19.03
N LEU A 28 40.18 -32.54 17.99
CA LEU A 28 40.69 -33.69 17.22
C LEU A 28 39.89 -35.04 17.25
N THR A 29 39.51 -35.51 16.05
CA THR A 29 40.06 -36.79 15.52
C THR A 29 39.76 -36.94 14.04
N GLU A 30 40.70 -37.59 13.37
CA GLU A 30 40.87 -37.80 11.94
C GLU A 30 39.88 -38.81 11.32
N SER A 31 39.74 -38.69 10.02
CA SER A 31 39.91 -39.65 8.91
C SER A 31 38.68 -39.89 8.05
N GLY A 32 38.89 -39.84 6.71
CA GLY A 32 38.05 -40.51 5.74
C GLY A 32 37.74 -39.75 4.48
N SER A 33 38.55 -39.99 3.44
CA SER A 33 38.37 -39.67 2.02
C SER A 33 36.96 -39.91 1.48
N ASP A 34 36.37 -39.03 0.69
CA ASP A 34 36.11 -39.36 -0.70
C ASP A 34 35.59 -38.14 -1.51
N ALA A 35 35.80 -38.18 -2.82
CA ALA A 35 35.61 -37.11 -3.79
C ALA A 35 34.14 -36.95 -4.17
N GLY A 36 33.65 -35.68 -4.23
CA GLY A 36 32.30 -35.41 -4.75
C GLY A 36 32.04 -33.95 -5.05
N LYS A 37 32.23 -33.57 -6.29
CA LYS A 37 31.66 -32.42 -7.05
C LYS A 37 31.26 -31.17 -6.30
N SER A 38 32.13 -30.17 -6.38
CA SER A 38 31.83 -28.75 -6.11
C SER A 38 30.59 -28.25 -6.83
N ARG A 39 29.47 -28.07 -6.10
CA ARG A 39 28.40 -27.15 -6.48
C ARG A 39 28.80 -25.75 -5.99
N LYS A 40 29.07 -24.84 -6.93
CA LYS A 40 29.25 -23.43 -6.65
C LYS A 40 28.03 -22.92 -5.87
N GLY A 41 28.21 -22.73 -4.57
CA GLY A 41 27.24 -22.07 -3.70
C GLY A 41 27.10 -20.62 -4.17
N LYS A 42 25.86 -20.25 -4.52
CA LYS A 42 25.47 -18.87 -4.72
C LYS A 42 25.78 -18.15 -3.41
N LYS A 43 26.65 -17.14 -3.44
CA LYS A 43 26.90 -16.25 -2.28
C LYS A 43 25.54 -15.75 -1.81
N SER A 44 25.11 -16.15 -0.63
CA SER A 44 24.04 -15.47 0.09
C SER A 44 24.57 -14.07 0.39
N SER A 45 23.96 -13.05 -0.21
CA SER A 45 24.16 -11.67 0.21
C SER A 45 23.76 -11.62 1.69
N ASP A 46 24.67 -11.19 2.55
CA ASP A 46 24.41 -10.91 3.94
C ASP A 46 23.26 -9.92 4.02
N ILE A 47 22.04 -10.43 4.28
CA ILE A 47 20.88 -9.60 4.58
C ILE A 47 21.12 -9.11 6.01
N GLN A 48 21.72 -7.93 6.16
CA GLN A 48 21.80 -7.28 7.45
C GLN A 48 20.36 -7.09 7.94
N GLN A 49 20.01 -7.75 9.03
CA GLN A 49 18.73 -7.55 9.68
C GLN A 49 18.70 -6.14 10.26
N GLU A 50 17.69 -5.36 9.91
CA GLU A 50 17.45 -4.03 10.46
C GLU A 50 16.31 -4.11 11.47
N LYS A 51 16.45 -3.42 12.62
CA LYS A 51 15.44 -3.30 13.65
C LYS A 51 14.95 -1.86 13.72
N ILE A 52 13.63 -1.68 13.88
CA ILE A 52 13.03 -0.38 14.20
C ILE A 52 13.49 0.03 15.60
N THR A 53 13.88 1.29 15.75
CA THR A 53 14.37 1.84 17.02
C THR A 53 13.55 3.02 17.52
N GLY A 54 12.64 3.55 16.72
CA GLY A 54 11.78 4.65 17.10
C GLY A 54 11.32 5.51 15.92
N VAL A 55 10.92 6.72 16.21
CA VAL A 55 10.47 7.71 15.22
C VAL A 55 11.11 9.08 15.49
N ILE A 56 11.31 9.86 14.43
CA ILE A 56 11.67 11.26 14.51
C ILE A 56 10.43 12.11 14.19
N LEU A 57 10.16 13.07 15.01
CA LEU A 57 9.09 14.05 14.85
C LEU A 57 9.53 15.20 13.95
N THR A 58 8.59 15.99 13.46
CA THR A 58 8.88 17.17 12.60
C THR A 58 9.67 18.27 13.30
N ASP A 59 9.68 18.30 14.62
CA ASP A 59 10.50 19.21 15.45
C ASP A 59 11.91 18.67 15.73
N GLY A 60 12.26 17.51 15.18
CA GLY A 60 13.54 16.82 15.39
C GLY A 60 13.60 15.96 16.65
N THR A 61 12.54 15.88 17.45
CA THR A 61 12.51 15.04 18.65
C THR A 61 12.53 13.56 18.26
N PHE A 62 13.44 12.78 18.85
CA PHE A 62 13.46 11.32 18.71
C PHE A 62 12.65 10.65 19.82
N ILE A 63 11.73 9.80 19.46
CA ILE A 63 10.97 8.94 20.39
C ILE A 63 11.40 7.49 20.16
N GLU A 64 12.01 6.91 21.17
CA GLU A 64 12.46 5.52 21.15
C GLU A 64 11.28 4.54 21.22
N GLY A 65 11.40 3.42 20.51
CA GLY A 65 10.38 2.36 20.52
C GLY A 65 10.88 1.11 19.81
N ASP A 66 10.50 -0.05 20.32
CA ASP A 66 10.84 -1.35 19.73
C ASP A 66 9.98 -1.74 18.53
N ALA A 67 8.83 -1.09 18.37
CA ALA A 67 7.90 -1.29 17.28
C ALA A 67 7.10 0.00 16.99
N VAL A 68 6.70 0.18 15.73
CA VAL A 68 5.89 1.30 15.28
C VAL A 68 4.65 0.78 14.57
N ILE A 69 3.47 1.23 14.99
CA ILE A 69 2.19 0.95 14.32
C ILE A 69 1.85 2.17 13.46
N VAL A 70 1.86 1.99 12.15
CA VAL A 70 1.49 3.04 11.19
C VAL A 70 -0.02 3.00 10.96
N ALA A 71 -0.74 3.98 11.49
CA ALA A 71 -2.20 4.11 11.40
C ALA A 71 -2.61 5.48 10.84
N THR A 72 -1.89 5.97 9.84
CA THR A 72 -2.00 7.34 9.29
C THR A 72 -3.14 7.53 8.29
N GLY A 73 -3.95 6.50 8.04
CA GLY A 73 -4.96 6.52 6.98
C GLY A 73 -4.33 6.43 5.58
N GLY A 74 -5.14 6.74 4.58
CA GLY A 74 -4.75 6.71 3.17
C GLY A 74 -4.70 8.11 2.53
N PHE A 75 -5.27 8.21 1.30
CA PHE A 75 -5.35 9.48 0.55
C PHE A 75 -6.77 10.09 0.50
N SER A 76 -7.74 9.47 1.18
CA SER A 76 -9.11 9.99 1.20
C SER A 76 -9.24 11.09 2.26
N TYR A 77 -9.92 12.19 1.90
CA TYR A 77 -10.16 13.33 2.80
C TYR A 77 -8.87 13.90 3.41
N GLN A 78 -7.97 14.36 2.57
CA GLN A 78 -6.66 14.90 2.98
C GLN A 78 -6.77 16.04 4.00
N SER A 79 -7.85 16.82 3.96
CA SER A 79 -8.14 17.87 4.95
C SER A 79 -8.31 17.35 6.38
N THR A 80 -8.52 16.06 6.57
CA THR A 80 -8.62 15.40 7.88
C THR A 80 -7.32 14.71 8.31
N GLY A 81 -6.23 14.91 7.58
CA GLY A 81 -4.90 14.37 7.90
C GLY A 81 -4.50 13.09 7.17
N SER A 82 -5.36 12.56 6.27
CA SER A 82 -5.03 11.38 5.46
C SER A 82 -4.19 11.76 4.23
N THR A 83 -2.96 12.22 4.45
CA THR A 83 -2.05 12.78 3.45
C THR A 83 -1.18 11.74 2.75
N GLY A 84 -1.32 10.46 3.13
CA GLY A 84 -0.58 9.36 2.51
C GLY A 84 0.79 9.10 3.13
N ASP A 85 1.06 9.59 4.33
CA ASP A 85 2.33 9.41 5.03
C ASP A 85 2.72 7.94 5.20
N GLY A 86 1.75 7.05 5.43
CA GLY A 86 2.01 5.61 5.53
C GLY A 86 2.64 5.03 4.26
N TYR A 87 2.27 5.52 3.08
CA TYR A 87 2.90 5.10 1.82
C TYR A 87 4.32 5.64 1.67
N ARG A 88 4.58 6.84 2.18
CA ARG A 88 5.92 7.43 2.22
C ARG A 88 6.82 6.62 3.13
N PHE A 89 6.42 6.39 4.38
CA PHE A 89 7.17 5.57 5.34
C PHE A 89 7.47 4.17 4.80
N ALA A 90 6.49 3.52 4.18
CA ALA A 90 6.70 2.20 3.58
C ALA A 90 7.80 2.22 2.51
N ARG A 91 7.84 3.23 1.64
CA ARG A 91 8.89 3.36 0.61
C ARG A 91 10.27 3.65 1.22
N GLU A 92 10.34 4.54 2.21
CA GLU A 92 11.56 4.89 2.95
C GLU A 92 12.15 3.67 3.66
N LEU A 93 11.29 2.80 4.17
CA LEU A 93 11.70 1.52 4.76
C LEU A 93 12.06 0.43 3.71
N GLY A 94 11.98 0.73 2.42
CA GLY A 94 12.29 -0.21 1.35
C GLY A 94 11.17 -1.21 1.04
N LEU A 95 9.96 -1.00 1.55
CA LEU A 95 8.82 -1.85 1.26
C LEU A 95 8.23 -1.53 -0.11
N LYS A 96 7.75 -2.55 -0.80
CA LYS A 96 7.06 -2.39 -2.07
C LYS A 96 5.66 -1.83 -1.85
N VAL A 97 5.42 -0.62 -2.34
CA VAL A 97 4.10 0.00 -2.39
C VAL A 97 3.52 -0.17 -3.78
N THR A 98 2.35 -0.79 -3.88
CA THR A 98 1.61 -0.93 -5.15
C THR A 98 1.03 0.41 -5.60
N ASP A 99 0.71 0.53 -6.89
CA ASP A 99 0.07 1.73 -7.42
C ASP A 99 -1.24 2.01 -6.69
N ILE A 100 -1.41 3.28 -6.31
CA ILE A 100 -2.61 3.75 -5.61
C ILE A 100 -3.62 4.19 -6.66
N ALA A 101 -4.82 3.62 -6.59
CA ALA A 101 -5.93 3.95 -7.49
C ALA A 101 -7.18 4.32 -6.68
N PRO A 102 -8.04 5.21 -7.20
CA PRO A 102 -9.33 5.49 -6.59
C PRO A 102 -10.19 4.22 -6.50
N SER A 103 -10.89 4.07 -5.38
CA SER A 103 -11.80 2.96 -5.12
C SER A 103 -13.03 3.47 -4.38
N LEU A 104 -14.20 2.90 -4.67
CA LEU A 104 -15.49 3.31 -4.08
C LEU A 104 -15.74 4.83 -4.27
N VAL A 105 -15.50 5.32 -5.48
CA VAL A 105 -15.67 6.72 -5.85
C VAL A 105 -16.73 6.89 -6.95
N PRO A 106 -17.42 8.05 -7.02
CA PRO A 106 -18.28 8.39 -8.14
C PRO A 106 -17.50 8.42 -9.46
N LEU A 107 -18.19 8.19 -10.57
CA LEU A 107 -17.62 8.25 -11.90
C LEU A 107 -18.03 9.57 -12.59
N LYS A 108 -17.04 10.26 -13.13
CA LYS A 108 -17.26 11.47 -13.94
C LYS A 108 -17.68 11.07 -15.36
N THR A 109 -18.66 11.78 -15.92
CA THR A 109 -19.13 11.58 -17.30
C THR A 109 -18.75 12.77 -18.18
N LYS A 110 -18.73 12.56 -19.50
CA LYS A 110 -18.45 13.61 -20.50
C LYS A 110 -19.71 14.21 -21.09
N GLU A 111 -20.85 13.56 -20.90
CA GLU A 111 -22.12 13.91 -21.51
C GLU A 111 -22.73 15.15 -20.86
N ASP A 112 -23.05 16.15 -21.67
CA ASP A 112 -23.57 17.47 -21.23
C ASP A 112 -24.98 17.43 -20.65
N TYR A 113 -25.72 16.34 -20.91
CA TYR A 113 -27.06 16.17 -20.35
C TYR A 113 -27.06 15.65 -18.90
N VAL A 114 -25.98 15.02 -18.43
CA VAL A 114 -25.90 14.40 -17.10
C VAL A 114 -26.11 15.41 -15.97
N PRO A 115 -25.52 16.61 -15.98
CA PRO A 115 -25.81 17.64 -14.97
C PRO A 115 -27.26 18.02 -14.88
N LYS A 116 -28.03 17.96 -15.99
CA LYS A 116 -29.47 18.26 -16.02
C LYS A 116 -30.31 17.21 -15.32
N LEU A 117 -29.76 16.02 -15.11
CA LEU A 117 -30.40 14.90 -14.40
C LEU A 117 -30.00 14.84 -12.91
N GLN A 118 -29.27 15.83 -12.42
CA GLN A 118 -28.81 15.85 -11.02
C GLN A 118 -29.94 15.55 -10.04
N GLY A 119 -29.70 14.59 -9.14
CA GLY A 119 -30.67 14.17 -8.12
C GLY A 119 -31.62 13.06 -8.57
N LEU A 120 -31.66 12.74 -9.87
CA LEU A 120 -32.44 11.59 -10.35
C LEU A 120 -31.78 10.29 -9.88
N SER A 121 -32.55 9.53 -9.07
CA SER A 121 -32.16 8.19 -8.62
C SER A 121 -32.90 7.13 -9.42
N LEU A 122 -32.16 6.20 -9.99
CA LEU A 122 -32.70 5.02 -10.65
C LEU A 122 -32.63 3.82 -9.70
N LYS A 123 -33.77 3.19 -9.47
CA LYS A 123 -33.90 1.98 -8.66
C LYS A 123 -34.18 0.79 -9.55
N ASN A 124 -33.74 -0.40 -9.11
CA ASN A 124 -33.94 -1.65 -9.84
C ASN A 124 -33.48 -1.56 -11.30
N THR A 125 -32.30 -1.02 -11.53
CA THR A 125 -31.73 -0.76 -12.85
C THR A 125 -30.53 -1.67 -13.09
N GLY A 126 -30.39 -2.20 -14.30
CA GLY A 126 -29.19 -2.90 -14.75
C GLY A 126 -28.11 -1.89 -15.18
N LEU A 127 -26.90 -2.11 -14.70
CA LEU A 127 -25.70 -1.37 -15.09
C LEU A 127 -24.75 -2.29 -15.82
N THR A 128 -24.32 -1.91 -17.01
CA THR A 128 -23.24 -2.62 -17.73
C THR A 128 -22.18 -1.60 -18.16
N ILE A 129 -20.95 -1.77 -17.65
CA ILE A 129 -19.80 -0.93 -18.05
C ILE A 129 -18.95 -1.70 -19.06
N LYS A 130 -18.68 -1.06 -20.20
CA LYS A 130 -17.95 -1.66 -21.33
C LYS A 130 -16.75 -0.82 -21.73
N ASN A 131 -15.71 -1.50 -22.23
CA ASN A 131 -14.64 -0.89 -23.00
C ASN A 131 -14.67 -1.49 -24.42
N GLY A 132 -15.20 -0.75 -25.36
CA GLY A 132 -15.55 -1.26 -26.66
C GLY A 132 -16.53 -2.43 -26.57
N LYS A 133 -16.14 -3.60 -27.06
CA LYS A 133 -16.98 -4.82 -26.99
C LYS A 133 -16.86 -5.60 -25.68
N LYS A 134 -15.86 -5.29 -24.84
CA LYS A 134 -15.58 -6.04 -23.62
C LYS A 134 -16.39 -5.51 -22.44
N VAL A 135 -17.18 -6.35 -21.81
CA VAL A 135 -17.83 -6.04 -20.52
C VAL A 135 -16.76 -6.04 -19.41
N LEU A 136 -16.67 -4.94 -18.66
CA LEU A 136 -15.76 -4.77 -17.54
C LEU A 136 -16.43 -5.02 -16.19
N TYR A 137 -17.70 -4.65 -16.09
CA TYR A 137 -18.51 -4.80 -14.89
C TYR A 137 -19.99 -4.84 -15.26
N GLU A 138 -20.76 -5.62 -14.52
CA GLU A 138 -22.21 -5.73 -14.65
C GLU A 138 -22.82 -5.91 -13.26
N ASP A 139 -23.91 -5.21 -12.98
CA ASP A 139 -24.61 -5.26 -11.71
C ASP A 139 -26.07 -4.82 -11.86
N PHE A 140 -26.89 -5.11 -10.85
CA PHE A 140 -28.27 -4.70 -10.78
C PHE A 140 -28.57 -4.10 -9.42
N GLY A 141 -29.18 -2.88 -9.39
CA GLY A 141 -29.45 -2.18 -8.14
C GLY A 141 -29.81 -0.71 -8.34
N GLU A 142 -29.15 0.17 -7.60
CA GLU A 142 -29.44 1.60 -7.57
C GLU A 142 -28.25 2.44 -8.00
N MET A 143 -28.54 3.51 -8.73
CA MET A 143 -27.57 4.57 -9.07
C MET A 143 -28.26 5.94 -9.06
N MET A 144 -27.46 7.00 -9.00
CA MET A 144 -27.93 8.38 -8.99
C MET A 144 -27.07 9.27 -9.89
N PHE A 145 -27.71 10.21 -10.57
CA PHE A 145 -27.03 11.26 -11.32
C PHE A 145 -26.62 12.41 -10.42
N THR A 146 -25.41 12.95 -10.67
CA THR A 146 -24.85 14.11 -9.98
C THR A 146 -24.58 15.23 -10.98
N HIS A 147 -24.19 16.40 -10.51
CA HIS A 147 -23.82 17.53 -11.36
C HIS A 147 -22.56 17.27 -12.23
N PHE A 148 -21.79 16.23 -11.98
CA PHE A 148 -20.56 15.90 -12.71
C PHE A 148 -20.51 14.49 -13.29
N GLY A 149 -21.51 13.65 -12.98
CA GLY A 149 -21.50 12.26 -13.40
C GLY A 149 -22.49 11.39 -12.67
N VAL A 150 -22.07 10.20 -12.26
CA VAL A 150 -22.94 9.20 -11.64
C VAL A 150 -22.33 8.66 -10.34
N THR A 151 -23.21 8.28 -9.40
CA THR A 151 -22.88 7.72 -8.09
C THR A 151 -23.92 6.67 -7.68
N GLY A 152 -23.86 6.23 -6.45
CA GLY A 152 -24.76 5.22 -5.88
C GLY A 152 -24.06 3.86 -5.73
N PRO A 153 -24.69 2.90 -5.03
CA PRO A 153 -24.04 1.65 -4.63
C PRO A 153 -23.38 0.90 -5.78
N MET A 154 -24.08 0.73 -6.92
CA MET A 154 -23.53 0.05 -8.09
C MET A 154 -22.32 0.76 -8.67
N ILE A 155 -22.36 2.09 -8.76
CA ILE A 155 -21.28 2.90 -9.34
C ILE A 155 -20.05 2.86 -8.45
N LEU A 156 -20.22 2.93 -7.13
CA LEU A 156 -19.13 2.82 -6.17
C LEU A 156 -18.47 1.44 -6.25
N SER A 157 -19.27 0.38 -6.28
CA SER A 157 -18.78 -1.00 -6.47
C SER A 157 -18.05 -1.14 -7.81
N ALA A 158 -18.64 -0.63 -8.90
CA ALA A 158 -18.02 -0.63 -10.22
C ALA A 158 -16.65 0.05 -10.19
N SER A 159 -16.54 1.23 -9.57
CA SER A 159 -15.28 1.98 -9.48
C SER A 159 -14.17 1.20 -8.80
N ALA A 160 -14.48 0.40 -7.78
CA ALA A 160 -13.53 -0.48 -7.12
C ALA A 160 -12.99 -1.57 -8.06
N HIS A 161 -13.85 -2.11 -8.95
CA HIS A 161 -13.45 -3.17 -9.89
C HIS A 161 -12.69 -2.66 -11.10
N ILE A 162 -13.01 -1.46 -11.59
CA ILE A 162 -12.45 -0.91 -12.84
C ILE A 162 -11.41 0.18 -12.61
N GLY A 163 -11.33 0.76 -11.40
CA GLY A 163 -10.49 1.94 -11.10
C GLY A 163 -9.02 1.76 -11.50
N ALA A 164 -8.41 0.64 -11.13
CA ALA A 164 -7.03 0.32 -11.51
C ALA A 164 -6.84 0.13 -13.02
N LYS A 165 -7.89 -0.28 -13.75
CA LYS A 165 -7.86 -0.45 -15.21
C LYS A 165 -8.04 0.90 -15.92
N LEU A 166 -8.89 1.77 -15.39
CA LEU A 166 -9.12 3.12 -15.92
C LEU A 166 -7.89 4.02 -15.71
N ALA A 167 -7.26 3.96 -14.54
CA ALA A 167 -6.03 4.71 -14.26
C ALA A 167 -4.89 4.38 -15.24
N LYS A 168 -4.77 3.11 -15.66
CA LYS A 168 -3.78 2.67 -16.66
C LYS A 168 -4.14 3.08 -18.09
N ALA A 169 -5.40 3.33 -18.39
CA ALA A 169 -5.85 3.74 -19.73
C ALA A 169 -5.82 5.27 -19.93
N SER A 170 -5.62 6.04 -18.85
CA SER A 170 -5.57 7.51 -18.86
C SER A 170 -4.14 8.08 -18.96
N ASN A 171 -3.14 7.21 -18.91
CA ASN A 171 -1.73 7.50 -19.17
C ASN A 171 -1.33 7.00 -20.56
#